data_f7ef448bbd148e6afa983f4a1135c96b
#
_entry.id   f7ef448bbd148e6afa983f4a1135c96b
#
_cell.length_a   1.000
_cell.length_b   1.000
_cell.length_c   1.000
_cell.angle_alpha   90.00
_cell.angle_beta   90.00
_cell.angle_gamma   90.00
#
_symmetry.space_group_name_H-M   'P 1'
#
loop_
_entity.id
_entity.type
_entity.pdbx_description
1 polymer ?
#
loop_
_entity_poly.entity_id
_entity_poly.type
_entity_poly.pdbx_seq_one_letter_code
_entity_poly.pdbx_strand_id
1 'polypeptide(L)'
;MVDPSLFPESAKFCTMNVANHSTDLTRFNMLHPLERALVAHAVDIRKAEFGDARWCAHQALADLGRDSSQPILRGERGMPLWPSAVSGSLTHTNGFRAAVVAPRLLVRSMG
;
A
#
# COMPACT_ATOMS: atom_id res chain seq x y z
N MET A 1 16.49 4.95 -12.70
CA MET A 1 16.80 4.39 -11.41
C MET A 1 16.56 5.39 -10.31
N VAL A 2 16.05 4.95 -9.20
CA VAL A 2 15.77 5.84 -8.10
C VAL A 2 17.05 6.15 -7.35
N ASP A 3 17.25 7.42 -7.05
CA ASP A 3 18.38 7.85 -6.26
C ASP A 3 18.15 7.36 -4.81
N PRO A 4 19.04 6.56 -4.27
CA PRO A 4 18.84 6.02 -2.92
C PRO A 4 18.70 7.10 -1.86
N SER A 5 19.20 8.29 -2.11
CA SER A 5 19.10 9.35 -1.11
C SER A 5 17.67 9.88 -0.97
N LEU A 6 16.77 9.53 -1.89
CA LEU A 6 15.40 10.00 -1.79
C LEU A 6 14.60 9.19 -0.77
N PHE A 7 15.11 8.05 -0.34
CA PHE A 7 14.42 7.21 0.61
C PHE A 7 15.35 6.87 1.78
N PRO A 8 14.83 6.86 3.00
CA PRO A 8 15.65 6.47 4.15
C PRO A 8 16.05 5.02 4.00
N GLU A 9 17.15 4.65 4.60
CA GLU A 9 17.60 3.27 4.57
C GLU A 9 16.56 2.34 5.17
N SER A 10 15.74 2.88 6.05
CA SER A 10 14.71 2.08 6.70
C SER A 10 13.46 1.89 5.88
N ALA A 11 13.40 2.46 4.67
CA ALA A 11 12.24 2.26 3.82
C ALA A 11 12.10 0.79 3.44
N LYS A 12 10.88 0.31 3.42
CA LYS A 12 10.57 -1.07 3.04
C LYS A 12 9.69 -1.08 1.80
N PHE A 13 9.92 -2.04 0.95
CA PHE A 13 9.22 -2.15 -0.32
C PHE A 13 8.58 -3.52 -0.42
N CYS A 14 7.45 -3.58 -1.08
CA CYS A 14 6.85 -4.85 -1.46
C CYS A 14 6.35 -4.69 -2.89
N THR A 15 6.71 -5.61 -3.76
CA THR A 15 6.27 -5.57 -5.14
C THR A 15 5.64 -6.90 -5.52
N MET A 16 4.79 -6.87 -6.54
CA MET A 16 4.10 -8.05 -6.98
C MET A 16 3.84 -7.93 -8.48
N ASN A 17 4.20 -8.96 -9.23
CA ASN A 17 3.83 -9.04 -10.64
C ASN A 17 2.60 -9.92 -10.74
N VAL A 18 1.64 -9.51 -11.54
CA VAL A 18 0.39 -10.26 -11.70
C VAL A 18 0.06 -10.37 -13.18
N ALA A 19 -0.88 -11.24 -13.51
CA ALA A 19 -1.32 -11.36 -14.88
C ALA A 19 -2.02 -10.08 -15.32
N ASN A 20 -1.94 -9.76 -16.62
CA ASN A 20 -2.64 -8.61 -17.15
C ASN A 20 -4.14 -8.80 -16.95
N HIS A 21 -4.82 -7.74 -16.57
CA HIS A 21 -6.27 -7.75 -16.33
C HIS A 21 -6.69 -8.79 -15.30
N SER A 22 -5.83 -9.03 -14.31
CA SER A 22 -6.11 -10.03 -13.29
C SER A 22 -7.38 -9.72 -12.52
N THR A 23 -8.18 -10.76 -12.28
CA THR A 23 -9.34 -10.67 -11.40
C THR A 23 -9.16 -11.61 -10.22
N ASP A 24 -7.92 -11.93 -9.87
CA ASP A 24 -7.62 -12.79 -8.73
C ASP A 24 -7.85 -12.00 -7.46
N LEU A 25 -8.85 -12.41 -6.69
CA LEU A 25 -9.23 -11.72 -5.46
C LEU A 25 -8.64 -12.34 -4.20
N THR A 26 -7.66 -13.22 -4.34
CA THR A 26 -7.06 -13.86 -3.18
C THR A 26 -6.56 -12.86 -2.16
N ARG A 27 -5.79 -11.89 -2.60
CA ARG A 27 -5.25 -10.87 -1.69
C ARG A 27 -6.34 -9.94 -1.18
N PHE A 28 -7.30 -9.59 -2.05
CA PHE A 28 -8.42 -8.76 -1.64
C PHE A 28 -9.19 -9.41 -0.48
N ASN A 29 -9.43 -10.71 -0.59
CA ASN A 29 -10.19 -11.42 0.43
C ASN A 29 -9.45 -11.55 1.75
N MET A 30 -8.15 -11.30 1.77
CA MET A 30 -7.35 -11.32 2.99
C MET A 30 -7.32 -9.97 3.70
N LEU A 31 -7.87 -8.94 3.10
CA LEU A 31 -7.83 -7.60 3.68
C LEU A 31 -8.83 -7.47 4.83
N HIS A 32 -8.59 -6.47 5.66
CA HIS A 32 -9.53 -6.10 6.72
C HIS A 32 -10.88 -5.76 6.09
N PRO A 33 -11.99 -6.12 6.72
CA PRO A 33 -13.33 -5.83 6.15
C PRO A 33 -13.56 -4.37 5.82
N LEU A 34 -13.00 -3.45 6.62
CA LEU A 34 -13.15 -2.02 6.35
C LEU A 34 -12.41 -1.61 5.08
N GLU A 35 -11.31 -2.28 4.76
CA GLU A 35 -10.62 -2.01 3.50
C GLU A 35 -11.43 -2.52 2.33
N ARG A 36 -11.97 -3.73 2.45
CA ARG A 36 -12.77 -4.31 1.37
C ARG A 36 -14.01 -3.47 1.08
N ALA A 37 -14.57 -2.86 2.10
CA ALA A 37 -15.76 -2.03 1.94
C ALA A 37 -15.50 -0.81 1.07
N LEU A 38 -14.26 -0.33 1.01
CA LEU A 38 -13.94 0.85 0.21
C LEU A 38 -14.21 0.65 -1.28
N VAL A 39 -14.15 -0.58 -1.76
CA VAL A 39 -14.37 -0.89 -3.17
C VAL A 39 -15.42 -1.99 -3.34
N ALA A 40 -16.36 -2.06 -2.41
CA ALA A 40 -17.34 -3.15 -2.40
C ALA A 40 -18.15 -3.25 -3.68
N HIS A 41 -18.38 -2.12 -4.34
CA HIS A 41 -19.19 -2.09 -5.56
C HIS A 41 -18.35 -1.99 -6.83
N ALA A 42 -17.04 -2.12 -6.72
CA ALA A 42 -16.16 -2.05 -7.88
C ALA A 42 -16.19 -3.38 -8.64
N VAL A 43 -15.78 -3.33 -9.91
CA VAL A 43 -15.63 -4.55 -10.69
C VAL A 43 -14.41 -5.33 -10.21
N ASP A 44 -14.34 -6.59 -10.58
CA ASP A 44 -13.29 -7.48 -10.05
C ASP A 44 -11.87 -7.05 -10.39
N ILE A 45 -11.64 -6.50 -11.57
CA ILE A 45 -10.32 -6.00 -11.92
C ILE A 45 -9.88 -4.93 -10.91
N ARG A 46 -10.79 -4.01 -10.57
CA ARG A 46 -10.48 -2.95 -9.62
C ARG A 46 -10.28 -3.50 -8.21
N LYS A 47 -11.09 -4.48 -7.81
CA LYS A 47 -10.92 -5.12 -6.52
C LYS A 47 -9.57 -5.83 -6.44
N ALA A 48 -9.15 -6.48 -7.53
CA ALA A 48 -7.86 -7.16 -7.55
C ALA A 48 -6.71 -6.17 -7.42
N GLU A 49 -6.77 -5.06 -8.17
CA GLU A 49 -5.74 -4.02 -8.08
C GLU A 49 -5.65 -3.46 -6.67
N PHE A 50 -6.79 -3.11 -6.11
CA PHE A 50 -6.86 -2.54 -4.77
C PHE A 50 -6.35 -3.53 -3.74
N GLY A 51 -6.81 -4.78 -3.85
CA GLY A 51 -6.43 -5.82 -2.90
C GLY A 51 -4.95 -6.12 -2.91
N ASP A 52 -4.39 -6.25 -4.11
CA ASP A 52 -2.97 -6.54 -4.24
C ASP A 52 -2.12 -5.40 -3.70
N ALA A 53 -2.46 -4.16 -4.02
CA ALA A 53 -1.69 -3.00 -3.56
C ALA A 53 -1.76 -2.85 -2.05
N ARG A 54 -2.96 -3.01 -1.46
CA ARG A 54 -3.11 -2.93 -0.01
C ARG A 54 -2.38 -4.07 0.69
N TRP A 55 -2.42 -5.27 0.11
CA TRP A 55 -1.70 -6.40 0.66
C TRP A 55 -0.19 -6.10 0.69
N CYS A 56 0.34 -5.55 -0.40
CA CYS A 56 1.74 -5.14 -0.43
C CYS A 56 2.03 -4.09 0.65
N ALA A 57 1.11 -3.15 0.87
CA ALA A 57 1.28 -2.14 1.90
C ALA A 57 1.37 -2.77 3.29
N HIS A 58 0.52 -3.75 3.58
CA HIS A 58 0.56 -4.43 4.87
C HIS A 58 1.85 -5.22 5.05
N GLN A 59 2.35 -5.86 3.99
CA GLN A 59 3.61 -6.59 4.06
C GLN A 59 4.77 -5.63 4.33
N ALA A 60 4.78 -4.49 3.64
CA ALA A 60 5.84 -3.50 3.84
C ALA A 60 5.78 -2.92 5.26
N LEU A 61 4.58 -2.67 5.79
CA LEU A 61 4.44 -2.19 7.18
C LEU A 61 4.97 -3.22 8.17
N ALA A 62 4.68 -4.50 7.96
CA ALA A 62 5.18 -5.54 8.84
C ALA A 62 6.70 -5.60 8.79
N ASP A 63 7.28 -5.47 7.59
CA ASP A 63 8.73 -5.45 7.45
C ASP A 63 9.36 -4.23 8.14
N LEU A 64 8.62 -3.14 8.20
CA LEU A 64 9.08 -1.93 8.86
C LEU A 64 8.95 -2.04 10.39
N GLY A 65 8.33 -3.10 10.87
CA GLY A 65 8.11 -3.28 12.31
C GLY A 65 6.90 -2.52 12.83
N ARG A 66 5.99 -2.13 11.96
CA ARG A 66 4.77 -1.44 12.36
C ARG A 66 3.61 -2.43 12.43
N ASP A 67 2.58 -2.03 13.17
CA ASP A 67 1.37 -2.84 13.28
C ASP A 67 0.68 -2.87 11.92
N SER A 68 0.62 -4.04 11.31
CA SER A 68 -0.01 -4.18 10.00
C SER A 68 -1.44 -4.71 10.12
N SER A 69 -1.98 -4.83 11.32
CA SER A 69 -3.34 -5.35 11.51
C SER A 69 -4.42 -4.28 11.34
N GLN A 70 -4.04 -3.01 11.39
CA GLN A 70 -5.02 -1.94 11.25
C GLN A 70 -5.33 -1.70 9.78
N PRO A 71 -6.58 -1.36 9.45
CA PRO A 71 -6.92 -1.11 8.06
C PRO A 71 -6.27 0.18 7.56
N ILE A 72 -5.86 0.19 6.30
CA ILE A 72 -5.35 1.38 5.64
C ILE A 72 -6.52 1.94 4.85
N LEU A 73 -7.20 2.91 5.42
CA LEU A 73 -8.40 3.47 4.79
C LEU A 73 -8.03 4.55 3.78
N ARG A 74 -9.02 5.16 3.19
CA ARG A 74 -8.82 6.12 2.13
C ARG A 74 -9.23 7.50 2.64
N GLY A 75 -8.36 8.47 2.48
CA GLY A 75 -8.64 9.84 2.87
C GLY A 75 -9.09 10.68 1.69
N GLU A 76 -8.90 11.98 1.79
CA GLU A 76 -9.25 12.89 0.72
C GLU A 76 -8.51 12.52 -0.54
N ARG A 77 -9.17 12.66 -1.68
CA ARG A 77 -8.58 12.38 -2.98
C ARG A 77 -8.11 10.94 -3.13
N GLY A 78 -8.64 10.06 -2.28
CA GLY A 78 -8.32 8.64 -2.40
C GLY A 78 -6.97 8.23 -1.88
N MET A 79 -6.23 9.13 -1.22
CA MET A 79 -4.91 8.78 -0.72
C MET A 79 -5.00 7.80 0.44
N PRO A 80 -4.02 6.90 0.60
CA PRO A 80 -4.03 5.99 1.73
C PRO A 80 -3.82 6.74 3.04
N LEU A 81 -4.51 6.31 4.09
CA LEU A 81 -4.31 6.87 5.43
C LEU A 81 -3.35 5.97 6.18
N TRP A 82 -2.07 6.31 6.11
CA TRP A 82 -1.02 5.51 6.72
C TRP A 82 -1.08 5.58 8.25
N PRO A 83 -0.55 4.57 8.96
CA PRO A 83 -0.45 4.65 10.41
C PRO A 83 0.37 5.86 10.85
N SER A 84 0.23 6.21 12.11
CA SER A 84 0.97 7.32 12.69
C SER A 84 2.46 7.17 12.46
N ALA A 85 3.13 8.25 12.10
CA ALA A 85 4.57 8.31 11.89
C ALA A 85 5.06 7.45 10.72
N VAL A 86 4.18 7.11 9.79
CA VAL A 86 4.55 6.38 8.58
C VAL A 86 4.19 7.21 7.36
N SER A 87 5.05 7.18 6.38
CA SER A 87 4.81 7.78 5.08
C SER A 87 4.93 6.68 4.03
N GLY A 88 4.16 6.74 2.97
CA GLY A 88 4.22 5.69 1.98
C GLY A 88 3.56 6.05 0.67
N SER A 89 3.65 5.12 -0.25
CA SER A 89 3.09 5.28 -1.58
C SER A 89 2.68 3.92 -2.12
N LEU A 90 1.59 3.90 -2.87
CA LEU A 90 1.10 2.70 -3.54
C LEU A 90 1.11 2.94 -5.03
N THR A 91 1.47 1.91 -5.78
CA THR A 91 1.46 1.95 -7.23
C THR A 91 0.77 0.69 -7.73
N HIS A 92 -0.11 0.83 -8.71
CA HIS A 92 -0.64 -0.33 -9.40
C HIS A 92 -0.84 0.03 -10.85
N THR A 93 -0.35 -0.83 -11.72
CA THR A 93 -0.57 -0.73 -13.14
C THR A 93 -0.98 -2.12 -13.61
N ASN A 94 -1.36 -2.25 -14.86
CA ASN A 94 -1.70 -3.56 -15.38
C ASN A 94 -0.47 -4.46 -15.30
N GLY A 95 -0.56 -5.50 -14.51
CA GLY A 95 0.53 -6.47 -14.35
C GLY A 95 1.51 -6.18 -13.22
N PHE A 96 1.37 -5.05 -12.51
CA PHE A 96 2.34 -4.71 -11.47
C PHE A 96 1.69 -3.98 -10.31
N ARG A 97 2.13 -4.32 -9.10
CA ARG A 97 1.70 -3.66 -7.87
C ARG A 97 2.93 -3.38 -7.02
N ALA A 98 2.92 -2.30 -6.28
CA ALA A 98 4.04 -1.98 -5.39
C ALA A 98 3.57 -1.12 -4.23
N ALA A 99 4.29 -1.23 -3.13
CA ALA A 99 4.12 -0.36 -1.98
C ALA A 99 5.49 -0.04 -1.42
N VAL A 100 5.68 1.19 -0.99
CA VAL A 100 6.87 1.58 -0.26
C VAL A 100 6.41 2.32 0.98
N VAL A 101 7.00 2.01 2.13
CA VAL A 101 6.69 2.69 3.38
C VAL A 101 7.99 3.01 4.10
N ALA A 102 7.97 4.08 4.86
CA ALA A 102 9.13 4.53 5.63
C ALA A 102 8.65 5.26 6.86
N PRO A 103 9.49 5.32 7.91
CA PRO A 103 9.14 6.16 9.04
C PRO A 103 9.06 7.61 8.57
N ARG A 104 8.05 8.34 9.06
CA ARG A 104 7.97 9.75 8.74
C ARG A 104 9.00 10.46 9.57
N LEU A 105 9.94 11.12 8.90
CA LEU A 105 10.94 11.85 9.62
C LEU A 105 10.35 13.12 10.16
N LEU A 106 10.73 13.46 11.36
CA LEU A 106 10.23 14.66 11.98
C LEU A 106 11.06 15.84 11.63
N VAL A 107 11.81 15.75 10.58
CA VAL A 107 12.65 16.82 10.21
C VAL A 107 11.95 17.89 9.59
N ARG A 108 10.68 17.83 9.49
CA ARG A 108 10.01 18.93 9.01
C ARG A 108 10.45 20.10 9.68
N SER A 109 11.12 19.90 10.68
CA SER A 109 11.63 21.04 11.35
C SER A 109 12.41 21.89 10.50
N MET A 110 12.90 21.43 9.50
CA MET A 110 13.61 22.21 8.75
C MET A 110 12.80 23.12 8.18
N GLY A 111 11.73 22.91 8.18
CA GLY A 111 10.85 23.89 7.55
C GLY A 111 10.75 24.97 8.39
#